data_d233a3bded0588126c9ea45bd1fd5541
#
_entry.id   d233a3bded0588126c9ea45bd1fd5541
#
_cell.length_a   1.000
_cell.length_b   1.000
_cell.length_c   1.000
_cell.angle_alpha   90.00
_cell.angle_beta   90.00
_cell.angle_gamma   90.00
#
_symmetry.space_group_name_H-M   'P 1'
#
loop_
_entity.id
_entity.type
_entity.pdbx_description
1 polymer ?
#
loop_
_entity_poly.entity_id
_entity_poly.type
_entity_poly.pdbx_seq_one_letter_code
_entity_poly.pdbx_strand_id
1 'polypeptide(L)'
;MSSSFPQLAEDVRADVVIVGGGITGALCNYSFSSAGISTVVVDGRSFGTGSTCASTALLQYEIDTPLWRLVDLVGEGNAVAAYHLSIRAVEGLKATAQSIGFDGLTSRPSIQYASKPSHAKQLRMEFKLRQAHGIPVELLDGQEAVQSVLPFAAAAALRCDTAAETDALAFAQALHNASVKNGAKMFEHTHVVEVKEVKAGVELRTEEGHHIRAKYMVYATGYEALDTLPKDVVDLNSTYAMISAPMDVEPWIDQALIWETATPYLYMRTAPGGRIIVGGRDEPFRSPKLRDALLAKKANALYGDFSKLFPDTSFKTEFKWCGTFGSTKDGLPYIDRGPKTRRCFYALGMGGNGITFSALAADLIRDRILGRAVPDLDLFRFDR
;
A
#
# COMPACT_ATOMS: atom_id res chain seq x y z
N MET A 1 -11.33 -14.03 15.72
CA MET A 1 -12.74 -13.67 15.44
C MET A 1 -12.70 -12.29 14.81
N SER A 2 -13.23 -12.09 13.59
CA SER A 2 -13.34 -10.75 13.00
C SER A 2 -14.34 -9.95 13.86
N SER A 3 -13.90 -8.84 14.42
CA SER A 3 -14.80 -7.90 15.09
C SER A 3 -15.71 -7.29 14.02
N SER A 4 -17.01 -7.51 14.14
CA SER A 4 -18.02 -6.82 13.33
C SER A 4 -18.41 -5.54 14.09
N PHE A 5 -18.42 -4.42 13.38
CA PHE A 5 -18.86 -3.14 13.95
C PHE A 5 -20.33 -2.87 13.57
N PRO A 6 -21.10 -2.17 14.42
CA PRO A 6 -22.51 -1.90 14.14
C PRO A 6 -22.67 -0.94 12.95
N GLN A 7 -23.86 -0.94 12.35
CA GLN A 7 -24.29 0.13 11.45
C GLN A 7 -24.60 1.40 12.26
N LEU A 8 -24.40 2.57 11.67
CA LEU A 8 -24.75 3.85 12.28
C LEU A 8 -26.28 3.96 12.44
N ALA A 9 -26.73 4.16 13.66
CA ALA A 9 -28.16 4.20 14.03
C ALA A 9 -28.61 5.57 14.61
N GLU A 10 -27.68 6.54 14.72
CA GLU A 10 -27.95 7.88 15.25
C GLU A 10 -26.96 8.91 14.71
N ASP A 11 -27.27 10.19 14.82
CA ASP A 11 -26.35 11.27 14.46
C ASP A 11 -25.11 11.25 15.37
N VAL A 12 -23.92 11.43 14.76
CA VAL A 12 -22.66 11.43 15.50
C VAL A 12 -21.80 12.66 15.18
N ARG A 13 -20.87 12.95 16.10
CA ARG A 13 -19.88 14.04 15.94
C ARG A 13 -18.49 13.54 16.29
N ALA A 14 -17.48 14.08 15.60
CA ALA A 14 -16.06 13.84 15.85
C ALA A 14 -15.20 15.04 15.40
N ASP A 15 -13.90 14.98 15.68
CA ASP A 15 -12.95 15.91 15.07
C ASP A 15 -12.71 15.54 13.60
N VAL A 16 -12.59 14.25 13.32
CA VAL A 16 -12.34 13.72 11.98
C VAL A 16 -13.30 12.56 11.67
N VAL A 17 -13.92 12.62 10.49
CA VAL A 17 -14.59 11.45 9.90
C VAL A 17 -13.70 10.85 8.82
N ILE A 18 -13.53 9.54 8.86
CA ILE A 18 -12.79 8.75 7.86
C ILE A 18 -13.81 7.91 7.10
N VAL A 19 -13.88 8.09 5.79
CA VAL A 19 -14.75 7.31 4.93
C VAL A 19 -13.91 6.25 4.23
N GLY A 20 -14.18 4.98 4.55
CA GLY A 20 -13.45 3.80 4.13
C GLY A 20 -12.70 3.12 5.28
N GLY A 21 -13.07 1.88 5.58
CA GLY A 21 -12.51 1.05 6.65
C GLY A 21 -11.45 0.04 6.17
N GLY A 22 -10.81 0.30 5.02
CA GLY A 22 -9.65 -0.46 4.54
C GLY A 22 -8.37 -0.11 5.29
N ILE A 23 -7.23 -0.64 4.84
CA ILE A 23 -5.91 -0.42 5.49
C ILE A 23 -5.55 1.07 5.59
N THR A 24 -5.86 1.89 4.60
CA THR A 24 -5.63 3.35 4.63
C THR A 24 -6.45 4.00 5.75
N GLY A 25 -7.75 3.67 5.83
CA GLY A 25 -8.61 4.17 6.90
C GLY A 25 -8.21 3.68 8.27
N ALA A 26 -7.76 2.42 8.39
CA ALA A 26 -7.28 1.85 9.64
C ALA A 26 -6.01 2.54 10.16
N LEU A 27 -5.04 2.81 9.28
CA LEU A 27 -3.81 3.55 9.61
C LEU A 27 -4.13 5.00 10.01
N CYS A 28 -4.98 5.70 9.27
CA CYS A 28 -5.44 7.05 9.63
C CYS A 28 -6.15 7.04 10.99
N ASN A 29 -7.09 6.12 11.20
CA ASN A 29 -7.84 6.01 12.45
C ASN A 29 -6.93 5.77 13.65
N TYR A 30 -5.98 4.85 13.53
CA TYR A 30 -5.03 4.56 14.60
C TYR A 30 -4.10 5.76 14.87
N SER A 31 -3.51 6.34 13.84
CA SER A 31 -2.62 7.49 13.95
C SER A 31 -3.32 8.70 14.60
N PHE A 32 -4.57 8.96 14.24
CA PHE A 32 -5.34 10.09 14.77
C PHE A 32 -5.83 9.83 16.20
N SER A 33 -6.44 8.68 16.46
CA SER A 33 -6.96 8.34 17.79
C SER A 33 -5.85 8.23 18.84
N SER A 34 -4.68 7.72 18.46
CA SER A 34 -3.49 7.68 19.34
C SER A 34 -2.95 9.07 19.66
N ALA A 35 -3.21 10.07 18.79
CA ALA A 35 -2.85 11.47 19.03
C ALA A 35 -3.96 12.28 19.76
N GLY A 36 -5.00 11.61 20.27
CA GLY A 36 -6.11 12.25 20.99
C GLY A 36 -7.13 12.95 20.10
N ILE A 37 -7.11 12.72 18.78
CA ILE A 37 -8.12 13.24 17.85
C ILE A 37 -9.34 12.30 17.89
N SER A 38 -10.52 12.83 18.16
CA SER A 38 -11.74 12.00 18.12
C SER A 38 -12.08 11.63 16.68
N THR A 39 -12.27 10.32 16.42
CA THR A 39 -12.52 9.80 15.08
C THR A 39 -13.84 9.03 14.99
N VAL A 40 -14.46 9.15 13.81
CA VAL A 40 -15.55 8.29 13.36
C VAL A 40 -15.09 7.66 12.03
N VAL A 41 -15.15 6.32 11.93
CA VAL A 41 -14.87 5.60 10.68
C VAL A 41 -16.17 5.00 10.17
N VAL A 42 -16.48 5.19 8.90
CA VAL A 42 -17.64 4.61 8.23
C VAL A 42 -17.23 3.91 6.94
N ASP A 43 -17.87 2.78 6.64
CA ASP A 43 -17.74 2.07 5.36
C ASP A 43 -19.11 1.53 4.92
N GLY A 44 -19.43 1.61 3.66
CA GLY A 44 -20.64 1.02 3.09
C GLY A 44 -20.65 -0.51 3.09
N ARG A 45 -19.51 -1.15 3.32
CA ARG A 45 -19.31 -2.60 3.43
C ARG A 45 -18.72 -2.96 4.79
N SER A 46 -18.41 -4.23 4.98
CA SER A 46 -17.56 -4.65 6.11
C SER A 46 -16.12 -4.16 5.90
N PHE A 47 -15.45 -3.81 6.99
CA PHE A 47 -14.11 -3.25 6.95
C PHE A 47 -13.09 -4.20 6.31
N GLY A 48 -12.22 -3.64 5.48
CA GLY A 48 -11.15 -4.36 4.81
C GLY A 48 -11.56 -5.21 3.60
N THR A 49 -12.85 -5.27 3.25
CA THR A 49 -13.35 -6.11 2.14
C THR A 49 -13.14 -5.52 0.73
N GLY A 50 -12.52 -4.34 0.63
CA GLY A 50 -12.09 -3.75 -0.64
C GLY A 50 -10.71 -4.29 -1.09
N SER A 51 -9.84 -3.39 -1.57
CA SER A 51 -8.48 -3.74 -2.04
C SER A 51 -7.58 -4.30 -0.93
N THR A 52 -7.91 -4.07 0.35
CA THR A 52 -7.13 -4.57 1.50
C THR A 52 -7.05 -6.08 1.52
N CYS A 53 -8.16 -6.80 1.35
CA CYS A 53 -8.18 -8.27 1.34
C CYS A 53 -7.53 -8.88 0.09
N ALA A 54 -7.32 -8.09 -0.96
CA ALA A 54 -6.64 -8.53 -2.18
C ALA A 54 -5.14 -8.17 -2.19
N SER A 55 -4.66 -7.46 -1.17
CA SER A 55 -3.26 -7.04 -1.10
C SER A 55 -2.32 -8.22 -0.87
N THR A 56 -1.23 -8.27 -1.62
CA THR A 56 -0.14 -9.22 -1.40
C THR A 56 0.81 -8.80 -0.27
N ALA A 57 0.69 -7.55 0.19
CA ALA A 57 1.32 -6.98 1.37
C ALA A 57 2.85 -7.18 1.46
N LEU A 58 3.55 -6.88 0.38
CA LEU A 58 4.97 -6.60 0.38
C LEU A 58 5.16 -5.16 0.86
N LEU A 59 5.74 -4.96 2.04
CA LEU A 59 5.97 -3.65 2.62
C LEU A 59 7.41 -3.24 2.32
N GLN A 60 7.57 -2.36 1.36
CA GLN A 60 8.86 -1.93 0.83
C GLN A 60 8.97 -0.41 0.86
N TYR A 61 10.21 0.11 0.98
CA TYR A 61 10.45 1.54 0.80
C TYR A 61 10.72 1.88 -0.67
N GLU A 62 11.15 0.89 -1.46
CA GLU A 62 11.39 1.04 -2.89
C GLU A 62 10.08 1.42 -3.58
N ILE A 63 10.09 2.59 -4.20
CA ILE A 63 8.96 3.10 -4.96
C ILE A 63 8.95 2.44 -6.34
N ASP A 64 7.77 2.19 -6.92
CA ASP A 64 7.63 1.61 -8.28
C ASP A 64 8.45 2.39 -9.33
N THR A 65 8.59 3.70 -9.15
CA THR A 65 9.50 4.55 -9.93
C THR A 65 10.87 4.56 -9.24
N PRO A 66 11.92 3.97 -9.83
CA PRO A 66 13.25 3.94 -9.24
C PRO A 66 13.81 5.35 -9.06
N LEU A 67 14.68 5.54 -8.06
CA LEU A 67 15.17 6.85 -7.65
C LEU A 67 15.79 7.64 -8.82
N TRP A 68 16.60 6.98 -9.66
CA TRP A 68 17.23 7.64 -10.81
C TRP A 68 16.20 8.25 -11.78
N ARG A 69 15.05 7.57 -11.98
CA ARG A 69 13.97 8.06 -12.83
C ARG A 69 13.12 9.10 -12.10
N LEU A 70 12.91 8.92 -10.82
CA LEU A 70 12.15 9.87 -10.00
C LEU A 70 12.84 11.23 -9.95
N VAL A 71 14.18 11.24 -9.91
CA VAL A 71 14.99 12.49 -10.03
C VAL A 71 14.65 13.28 -11.29
N ASP A 72 14.50 12.61 -12.43
CA ASP A 72 14.12 13.25 -13.69
C ASP A 72 12.70 13.83 -13.68
N LEU A 73 11.79 13.23 -12.89
CA LEU A 73 10.38 13.61 -12.84
C LEU A 73 10.09 14.74 -11.87
N VAL A 74 10.70 14.72 -10.68
CA VAL A 74 10.34 15.61 -9.57
C VAL A 74 11.54 16.40 -9.01
N GLY A 75 12.73 16.22 -9.56
CA GLY A 75 13.97 16.79 -9.06
C GLY A 75 14.63 15.98 -7.95
N GLU A 76 15.95 16.07 -7.81
CA GLU A 76 16.76 15.23 -6.91
C GLU A 76 16.34 15.37 -5.45
N GLY A 77 16.17 16.60 -4.95
CA GLY A 77 15.78 16.83 -3.57
C GLY A 77 14.44 16.20 -3.20
N ASN A 78 13.42 16.33 -4.08
CA ASN A 78 12.10 15.74 -3.89
C ASN A 78 12.14 14.21 -3.98
N ALA A 79 12.87 13.65 -4.95
CA ALA A 79 13.02 12.22 -5.13
C ALA A 79 13.66 11.55 -3.91
N VAL A 80 14.76 12.13 -3.42
CA VAL A 80 15.47 11.65 -2.22
C VAL A 80 14.57 11.76 -0.97
N ALA A 81 13.88 12.87 -0.80
CA ALA A 81 12.94 13.07 0.31
C ALA A 81 11.82 12.01 0.29
N ALA A 82 11.25 11.70 -0.88
CA ALA A 82 10.22 10.68 -1.03
C ALA A 82 10.72 9.29 -0.60
N TYR A 83 11.94 8.91 -0.96
CA TYR A 83 12.54 7.64 -0.54
C TYR A 83 12.78 7.59 0.97
N HIS A 84 13.32 8.64 1.58
CA HIS A 84 13.49 8.70 3.04
C HIS A 84 12.16 8.66 3.78
N LEU A 85 11.11 9.31 3.25
CA LEU A 85 9.75 9.22 3.78
C LEU A 85 9.19 7.81 3.72
N SER A 86 9.44 7.08 2.62
CA SER A 86 9.04 5.69 2.47
C SER A 86 9.77 4.77 3.46
N ILE A 87 11.08 4.98 3.69
CA ILE A 87 11.83 4.27 4.73
C ILE A 87 11.19 4.50 6.11
N ARG A 88 10.94 5.77 6.47
CA ARG A 88 10.28 6.12 7.74
C ARG A 88 8.91 5.47 7.88
N ALA A 89 8.14 5.38 6.78
CA ALA A 89 6.83 4.76 6.78
C ALA A 89 6.92 3.26 7.07
N VAL A 90 7.85 2.53 6.45
CA VAL A 90 8.04 1.09 6.72
C VAL A 90 8.46 0.85 8.17
N GLU A 91 9.43 1.63 8.70
CA GLU A 91 9.83 1.52 10.11
C GLU A 91 8.69 1.92 11.06
N GLY A 92 7.89 2.92 10.70
CA GLY A 92 6.67 3.31 11.43
C GLY A 92 5.62 2.20 11.46
N LEU A 93 5.44 1.44 10.37
CA LEU A 93 4.55 0.26 10.34
C LEU A 93 5.02 -0.83 11.31
N LYS A 94 6.33 -1.14 11.34
CA LYS A 94 6.92 -2.11 12.28
C LYS A 94 6.71 -1.68 13.74
N ALA A 95 7.01 -0.42 14.05
CA ALA A 95 6.82 0.16 15.38
C ALA A 95 5.33 0.16 15.78
N THR A 96 4.43 0.47 14.86
CA THR A 96 2.98 0.44 15.08
C THR A 96 2.51 -0.98 15.38
N ALA A 97 2.90 -1.97 14.59
CA ALA A 97 2.54 -3.38 14.84
C ALA A 97 2.99 -3.82 16.24
N GLN A 98 4.23 -3.51 16.62
CA GLN A 98 4.76 -3.80 17.95
C GLN A 98 3.94 -3.10 19.05
N SER A 99 3.62 -1.82 18.88
CA SER A 99 2.90 -1.03 19.90
C SER A 99 1.48 -1.52 20.17
N ILE A 100 0.82 -2.11 19.18
CA ILE A 100 -0.53 -2.69 19.33
C ILE A 100 -0.51 -4.19 19.67
N GLY A 101 0.68 -4.81 19.79
CA GLY A 101 0.82 -6.24 20.05
C GLY A 101 0.38 -7.11 18.88
N PHE A 102 0.62 -6.69 17.65
CA PHE A 102 0.30 -7.46 16.44
C PHE A 102 1.53 -8.20 15.92
N ASP A 103 1.57 -9.52 16.11
CA ASP A 103 2.70 -10.38 15.73
C ASP A 103 2.69 -10.77 14.23
N GLY A 104 1.66 -10.38 13.48
CA GLY A 104 1.48 -10.74 12.08
C GLY A 104 2.26 -9.87 11.07
N LEU A 105 3.14 -8.96 11.52
CA LEU A 105 4.04 -8.19 10.68
C LEU A 105 5.47 -8.66 10.94
N THR A 106 6.13 -9.17 9.89
CA THR A 106 7.47 -9.77 10.00
C THR A 106 8.46 -8.99 9.12
N SER A 107 9.58 -8.59 9.70
CA SER A 107 10.68 -7.97 8.93
C SER A 107 11.26 -8.97 7.93
N ARG A 108 11.52 -8.52 6.70
CA ARG A 108 12.09 -9.30 5.60
C ARG A 108 13.07 -8.43 4.82
N PRO A 109 14.11 -9.00 4.22
CA PRO A 109 14.84 -8.30 3.18
C PRO A 109 13.99 -8.20 1.90
N SER A 110 14.24 -7.16 1.09
CA SER A 110 13.72 -7.00 -0.28
C SER A 110 14.86 -7.20 -1.25
N ILE A 111 14.62 -7.94 -2.34
CA ILE A 111 15.62 -8.19 -3.39
C ILE A 111 14.99 -7.86 -4.74
N GLN A 112 15.51 -6.80 -5.40
CA GLN A 112 15.18 -6.44 -6.77
C GLN A 112 16.22 -7.02 -7.72
N TYR A 113 15.86 -8.01 -8.54
CA TYR A 113 16.81 -8.58 -9.51
C TYR A 113 16.64 -8.03 -10.93
N ALA A 114 17.73 -8.05 -11.69
CA ALA A 114 17.73 -7.69 -13.11
C ALA A 114 17.04 -8.80 -13.92
N SER A 115 15.84 -8.55 -14.41
CA SER A 115 15.07 -9.50 -15.25
C SER A 115 15.73 -9.78 -16.62
N LYS A 116 16.62 -8.90 -17.04
CA LYS A 116 17.46 -9.04 -18.25
C LYS A 116 18.88 -8.57 -17.95
N PRO A 117 19.91 -9.13 -18.61
CA PRO A 117 21.30 -8.68 -18.40
C PRO A 117 21.52 -7.17 -18.63
N SER A 118 20.77 -6.58 -19.57
CA SER A 118 20.83 -5.13 -19.85
C SER A 118 20.35 -4.26 -18.70
N HIS A 119 19.46 -4.77 -17.82
CA HIS A 119 18.94 -4.05 -16.66
C HIS A 119 19.96 -3.92 -15.51
N ALA A 120 21.02 -4.74 -15.49
CA ALA A 120 22.09 -4.62 -14.49
C ALA A 120 22.74 -3.23 -14.45
N LYS A 121 22.84 -2.54 -15.61
CA LYS A 121 23.33 -1.16 -15.66
C LYS A 121 22.44 -0.20 -14.87
N GLN A 122 21.13 -0.36 -14.97
CA GLN A 122 20.16 0.47 -14.24
C GLN A 122 20.26 0.23 -12.72
N LEU A 123 20.39 -1.03 -12.30
CA LEU A 123 20.56 -1.36 -10.88
C LEU A 123 21.86 -0.80 -10.29
N ARG A 124 22.96 -0.85 -11.03
CA ARG A 124 24.23 -0.22 -10.60
C ARG A 124 24.11 1.31 -10.49
N MET A 125 23.37 1.95 -11.39
CA MET A 125 23.09 3.39 -11.31
C MET A 125 22.22 3.72 -10.10
N GLU A 126 21.16 2.97 -9.89
CA GLU A 126 20.26 3.07 -8.73
C GLU A 126 21.03 2.90 -7.42
N PHE A 127 21.88 1.88 -7.32
CA PHE A 127 22.74 1.65 -6.15
C PHE A 127 23.60 2.87 -5.83
N LYS A 128 24.34 3.39 -6.83
CA LYS A 128 25.22 4.55 -6.63
C LYS A 128 24.46 5.77 -6.14
N LEU A 129 23.29 6.00 -6.69
CA LEU A 129 22.45 7.14 -6.32
C LEU A 129 21.89 6.99 -4.90
N ARG A 130 21.36 5.82 -4.56
CA ARG A 130 20.88 5.54 -3.18
C ARG A 130 22.02 5.66 -2.16
N GLN A 131 23.20 5.12 -2.47
CA GLN A 131 24.37 5.20 -1.61
C GLN A 131 24.82 6.66 -1.39
N ALA A 132 24.86 7.48 -2.45
CA ALA A 132 25.23 8.88 -2.37
C ALA A 132 24.31 9.70 -1.43
N HIS A 133 23.07 9.26 -1.25
CA HIS A 133 22.08 9.93 -0.40
C HIS A 133 21.80 9.17 0.92
N GLY A 134 22.64 8.23 1.31
CA GLY A 134 22.51 7.49 2.58
C GLY A 134 21.26 6.59 2.64
N ILE A 135 20.70 6.20 1.50
CA ILE A 135 19.57 5.27 1.42
C ILE A 135 20.12 3.84 1.51
N PRO A 136 19.69 3.03 2.50
CA PRO A 136 20.26 1.70 2.74
C PRO A 136 19.99 0.77 1.56
N VAL A 137 21.06 0.25 0.95
CA VAL A 137 20.99 -0.70 -0.16
C VAL A 137 22.34 -1.39 -0.34
N GLU A 138 22.31 -2.67 -0.71
CA GLU A 138 23.46 -3.47 -1.10
C GLU A 138 23.35 -3.84 -2.58
N LEU A 139 24.46 -3.81 -3.29
CA LEU A 139 24.55 -4.28 -4.69
C LEU A 139 25.14 -5.69 -4.71
N LEU A 140 24.36 -6.63 -5.21
CA LEU A 140 24.81 -7.98 -5.58
C LEU A 140 25.18 -7.96 -7.06
N ASP A 141 26.45 -7.79 -7.38
CA ASP A 141 26.92 -7.60 -8.75
C ASP A 141 27.50 -8.89 -9.36
N GLY A 142 26.86 -9.39 -10.39
CA GLY A 142 27.21 -10.65 -11.05
C GLY A 142 26.41 -11.85 -10.56
N GLN A 143 26.43 -12.92 -11.37
CA GLN A 143 25.61 -14.11 -11.12
C GLN A 143 25.94 -14.81 -9.81
N GLU A 144 27.21 -14.94 -9.47
CA GLU A 144 27.67 -15.60 -8.25
C GLU A 144 27.13 -14.87 -6.99
N ALA A 145 27.24 -13.52 -6.98
CA ALA A 145 26.70 -12.72 -5.88
C ALA A 145 25.19 -12.85 -5.74
N VAL A 146 24.44 -12.88 -6.85
CA VAL A 146 23.00 -13.08 -6.83
C VAL A 146 22.63 -14.49 -6.36
N GLN A 147 23.34 -15.52 -6.82
CA GLN A 147 23.08 -16.91 -6.44
C GLN A 147 23.44 -17.23 -4.98
N SER A 148 24.19 -16.38 -4.29
CA SER A 148 24.42 -16.53 -2.85
C SER A 148 23.15 -16.24 -2.00
N VAL A 149 22.14 -15.57 -2.57
CA VAL A 149 20.89 -15.19 -1.87
C VAL A 149 19.62 -15.63 -2.59
N LEU A 150 19.67 -15.89 -3.91
CA LEU A 150 18.54 -16.35 -4.72
C LEU A 150 18.88 -17.69 -5.37
N PRO A 151 17.93 -18.63 -5.52
CA PRO A 151 18.19 -19.94 -6.12
C PRO A 151 18.25 -19.89 -7.64
N PHE A 152 18.30 -18.71 -8.26
CA PHE A 152 18.45 -18.52 -9.69
C PHE A 152 19.49 -17.45 -10.03
N ALA A 153 19.98 -17.44 -11.27
CA ALA A 153 20.97 -16.49 -11.72
C ALA A 153 20.32 -15.20 -12.24
N ALA A 154 20.91 -14.06 -11.90
CA ALA A 154 20.66 -12.77 -12.55
C ALA A 154 21.97 -11.99 -12.66
N ALA A 155 22.02 -11.00 -13.57
CA ALA A 155 23.25 -10.24 -13.84
C ALA A 155 23.61 -9.27 -12.71
N ALA A 156 22.63 -8.83 -11.92
CA ALA A 156 22.77 -8.03 -10.70
C ALA A 156 21.47 -8.06 -9.91
N ALA A 157 21.54 -7.73 -8.64
CA ALA A 157 20.37 -7.45 -7.79
C ALA A 157 20.71 -6.33 -6.79
N LEU A 158 19.67 -5.68 -6.27
CA LEU A 158 19.73 -4.80 -5.11
C LEU A 158 19.07 -5.48 -3.94
N ARG A 159 19.74 -5.52 -2.79
CA ARG A 159 19.21 -6.02 -1.52
C ARG A 159 18.99 -4.86 -0.56
N CYS A 160 17.90 -4.90 0.16
CA CYS A 160 17.56 -3.97 1.23
C CYS A 160 16.98 -4.73 2.42
N ASP A 161 17.38 -4.40 3.63
CA ASP A 161 16.87 -5.04 4.85
C ASP A 161 15.71 -4.24 5.50
N THR A 162 15.35 -3.09 4.92
CA THR A 162 14.22 -2.26 5.38
C THR A 162 12.94 -2.63 4.64
N ALA A 163 12.46 -3.85 4.85
CA ALA A 163 11.20 -4.30 4.30
C ALA A 163 10.46 -5.18 5.33
N ALA A 164 9.22 -5.54 5.04
CA ALA A 164 8.41 -6.42 5.87
C ALA A 164 7.29 -7.07 5.06
N GLU A 165 6.68 -8.09 5.62
CA GLU A 165 5.45 -8.70 5.11
C GLU A 165 4.38 -8.75 6.19
N THR A 166 3.11 -8.80 5.78
CA THR A 166 1.98 -8.94 6.70
C THR A 166 0.78 -9.57 6.00
N ASP A 167 -0.25 -9.90 6.78
CA ASP A 167 -1.62 -10.02 6.30
C ASP A 167 -2.29 -8.64 6.43
N ALA A 168 -2.56 -7.99 5.31
CA ALA A 168 -3.11 -6.64 5.28
C ALA A 168 -4.49 -6.52 5.95
N LEU A 169 -5.33 -7.55 5.81
CA LEU A 169 -6.66 -7.58 6.44
C LEU A 169 -6.54 -7.74 7.96
N ALA A 170 -5.73 -8.70 8.41
CA ALA A 170 -5.51 -8.91 9.84
C ALA A 170 -4.87 -7.68 10.50
N PHE A 171 -3.93 -7.02 9.82
CA PHE A 171 -3.32 -5.79 10.32
C PHE A 171 -4.31 -4.62 10.39
N ALA A 172 -5.15 -4.43 9.37
CA ALA A 172 -6.20 -3.42 9.40
C ALA A 172 -7.19 -3.65 10.55
N GLN A 173 -7.59 -4.89 10.80
CA GLN A 173 -8.46 -5.25 11.92
C GLN A 173 -7.79 -4.99 13.28
N ALA A 174 -6.49 -5.32 13.43
CA ALA A 174 -5.74 -5.03 14.64
C ALA A 174 -5.64 -3.52 14.93
N LEU A 175 -5.39 -2.71 13.89
CA LEU A 175 -5.36 -1.24 13.99
C LEU A 175 -6.74 -0.67 14.40
N HIS A 176 -7.81 -1.16 13.80
CA HIS A 176 -9.17 -0.75 14.17
C HIS A 176 -9.49 -1.10 15.61
N ASN A 177 -9.16 -2.32 16.06
CA ASN A 177 -9.38 -2.74 17.45
C ASN A 177 -8.55 -1.89 18.45
N ALA A 178 -7.32 -1.51 18.09
CA ALA A 178 -6.54 -0.60 18.91
C ALA A 178 -7.14 0.81 18.95
N SER A 179 -7.68 1.29 17.83
CA SER A 179 -8.34 2.60 17.77
C SER A 179 -9.59 2.68 18.63
N VAL A 180 -10.38 1.59 18.73
CA VAL A 180 -11.53 1.53 19.65
C VAL A 180 -11.11 1.75 21.11
N LYS A 181 -9.96 1.17 21.52
CA LYS A 181 -9.42 1.40 22.87
C LYS A 181 -9.03 2.87 23.10
N ASN A 182 -8.73 3.60 22.04
CA ASN A 182 -8.46 5.04 22.07
C ASN A 182 -9.75 5.91 21.93
N GLY A 183 -10.94 5.29 21.93
CA GLY A 183 -12.23 5.99 21.87
C GLY A 183 -12.75 6.25 20.45
N ALA A 184 -12.18 5.69 19.40
CA ALA A 184 -12.70 5.78 18.05
C ALA A 184 -14.07 5.09 17.92
N LYS A 185 -15.00 5.71 17.18
CA LYS A 185 -16.30 5.13 16.84
C LYS A 185 -16.26 4.57 15.43
N MET A 186 -16.85 3.40 15.22
CA MET A 186 -16.69 2.66 13.98
C MET A 186 -18.00 2.03 13.53
N PHE A 187 -18.35 2.21 12.25
CA PHE A 187 -19.62 1.79 11.70
C PHE A 187 -19.42 1.14 10.33
N GLU A 188 -19.73 -0.15 10.24
CA GLU A 188 -19.81 -0.90 8.98
C GLU A 188 -21.20 -0.73 8.36
N HIS A 189 -21.37 -1.14 7.09
CA HIS A 189 -22.64 -1.09 6.38
C HIS A 189 -23.33 0.29 6.46
N THR A 190 -22.52 1.35 6.49
CA THR A 190 -22.93 2.74 6.63
C THR A 190 -22.50 3.51 5.40
N HIS A 191 -23.38 3.57 4.40
CA HIS A 191 -23.10 4.19 3.10
C HIS A 191 -23.30 5.71 3.17
N VAL A 192 -22.23 6.46 2.85
CA VAL A 192 -22.30 7.92 2.75
C VAL A 192 -22.78 8.30 1.35
N VAL A 193 -23.92 8.98 1.27
CA VAL A 193 -24.54 9.40 0.00
C VAL A 193 -24.35 10.87 -0.30
N GLU A 194 -23.98 11.68 0.69
CA GLU A 194 -23.78 13.11 0.50
C GLU A 194 -22.69 13.64 1.44
N VAL A 195 -21.83 14.50 0.91
CA VAL A 195 -20.79 15.22 1.65
C VAL A 195 -20.92 16.70 1.36
N LYS A 196 -21.05 17.53 2.41
CA LYS A 196 -21.11 18.98 2.32
C LYS A 196 -20.02 19.62 3.20
N GLU A 197 -19.19 20.46 2.63
CA GLU A 197 -18.32 21.34 3.41
C GLU A 197 -19.15 22.54 3.90
N VAL A 198 -19.11 22.79 5.21
CA VAL A 198 -19.80 23.88 5.87
C VAL A 198 -18.77 24.80 6.56
N LYS A 199 -19.18 26.00 6.99
CA LYS A 199 -18.27 26.97 7.61
C LYS A 199 -17.44 26.39 8.76
N ALA A 200 -18.02 25.52 9.57
CA ALA A 200 -17.37 24.96 10.76
C ALA A 200 -16.72 23.60 10.54
N GLY A 201 -16.90 22.93 9.40
CA GLY A 201 -16.41 21.57 9.17
C GLY A 201 -17.00 20.93 7.93
N VAL A 202 -17.34 19.64 8.07
CA VAL A 202 -18.02 18.83 7.08
C VAL A 202 -19.25 18.17 7.68
N GLU A 203 -20.29 18.02 6.88
CA GLU A 203 -21.50 17.28 7.22
C GLU A 203 -21.73 16.21 6.17
N LEU A 204 -21.81 14.95 6.61
CA LEU A 204 -22.11 13.79 5.79
C LEU A 204 -23.50 13.29 6.11
N ARG A 205 -24.20 12.78 5.09
CA ARG A 205 -25.49 12.10 5.24
C ARG A 205 -25.36 10.66 4.75
N THR A 206 -25.83 9.73 5.57
CA THR A 206 -25.89 8.31 5.21
C THR A 206 -27.15 7.99 4.41
N GLU A 207 -27.18 6.81 3.79
CA GLU A 207 -28.33 6.31 3.06
C GLU A 207 -29.57 6.18 3.96
N GLU A 208 -29.36 5.79 5.21
CA GLU A 208 -30.42 5.68 6.23
C GLU A 208 -30.90 7.05 6.78
N GLY A 209 -30.24 8.14 6.38
CA GLY A 209 -30.65 9.50 6.75
C GLY A 209 -29.96 10.07 7.99
N HIS A 210 -29.02 9.34 8.61
CA HIS A 210 -28.25 9.85 9.75
C HIS A 210 -27.16 10.84 9.31
N HIS A 211 -26.80 11.76 10.20
CA HIS A 211 -25.80 12.79 9.95
C HIS A 211 -24.53 12.55 10.74
N ILE A 212 -23.39 12.74 10.08
CA ILE A 212 -22.06 12.75 10.69
C ILE A 212 -21.48 14.15 10.53
N ARG A 213 -21.12 14.79 11.65
CA ARG A 213 -20.53 16.15 11.64
C ARG A 213 -19.10 16.09 12.17
N ALA A 214 -18.15 16.63 11.40
CA ALA A 214 -16.74 16.66 11.78
C ALA A 214 -16.05 17.95 11.37
N LYS A 215 -14.90 18.26 11.98
CA LYS A 215 -14.06 19.40 11.56
C LYS A 215 -13.37 19.13 10.24
N TYR A 216 -12.96 17.86 10.03
CA TYR A 216 -12.26 17.38 8.84
C TYR A 216 -12.80 16.03 8.40
N MET A 217 -12.54 15.70 7.14
CA MET A 217 -12.84 14.40 6.56
C MET A 217 -11.61 13.85 5.86
N VAL A 218 -11.44 12.50 5.88
CA VAL A 218 -10.45 11.79 5.06
C VAL A 218 -11.17 10.82 4.13
N TYR A 219 -10.93 10.97 2.84
CA TYR A 219 -11.31 9.99 1.83
C TYR A 219 -10.29 8.86 1.82
N ALA A 220 -10.64 7.72 2.40
CA ALA A 220 -9.87 6.47 2.40
C ALA A 220 -10.59 5.36 1.61
N THR A 221 -11.45 5.76 0.65
CA THR A 221 -12.34 4.89 -0.14
C THR A 221 -11.63 4.24 -1.33
N GLY A 222 -10.29 4.27 -1.36
CA GLY A 222 -9.54 3.73 -2.48
C GLY A 222 -9.92 4.44 -3.79
N TYR A 223 -10.26 3.66 -4.82
CA TYR A 223 -10.55 4.22 -6.16
C TYR A 223 -11.90 4.90 -6.28
N GLU A 224 -12.84 4.66 -5.37
CA GLU A 224 -14.15 5.32 -5.35
C GLU A 224 -14.03 6.82 -5.10
N ALA A 225 -12.95 7.27 -4.43
CA ALA A 225 -12.66 8.68 -4.25
C ALA A 225 -12.40 9.44 -5.57
N LEU A 226 -12.03 8.74 -6.65
CA LEU A 226 -11.77 9.37 -7.96
C LEU A 226 -13.03 10.03 -8.55
N ASP A 227 -14.22 9.54 -8.22
CA ASP A 227 -15.47 10.12 -8.71
C ASP A 227 -15.73 11.52 -8.14
N THR A 228 -15.00 11.90 -7.07
CA THR A 228 -15.09 13.22 -6.41
C THR A 228 -14.01 14.21 -6.88
N LEU A 229 -13.05 13.77 -7.71
CA LEU A 229 -11.89 14.52 -8.16
C LEU A 229 -11.93 14.83 -9.65
N PRO A 230 -11.10 15.78 -10.13
CA PRO A 230 -10.87 15.96 -11.56
C PRO A 230 -10.43 14.65 -12.21
N LYS A 231 -10.87 14.45 -13.47
CA LYS A 231 -10.45 13.29 -14.27
C LYS A 231 -8.92 13.32 -14.48
N ASP A 232 -8.34 12.14 -14.70
CA ASP A 232 -6.94 11.94 -15.08
C ASP A 232 -5.88 12.18 -13.98
N VAL A 233 -6.26 12.06 -12.71
CA VAL A 233 -5.32 12.15 -11.58
C VAL A 233 -4.58 10.83 -11.34
N VAL A 234 -5.28 9.68 -11.56
CA VAL A 234 -4.80 8.33 -11.30
C VAL A 234 -5.22 7.39 -12.42
N ASP A 235 -4.28 6.66 -12.98
CA ASP A 235 -4.52 5.58 -13.92
C ASP A 235 -4.82 4.28 -13.17
N LEU A 236 -5.93 3.60 -13.51
CA LEU A 236 -6.32 2.35 -12.88
C LEU A 236 -5.86 1.15 -13.68
N ASN A 237 -5.16 0.25 -13.00
CA ASN A 237 -4.60 -0.98 -13.54
C ASN A 237 -5.22 -2.20 -12.85
N SER A 238 -5.40 -3.27 -13.62
CA SER A 238 -5.78 -4.59 -13.09
C SER A 238 -4.53 -5.42 -12.84
N THR A 239 -4.46 -6.10 -11.69
CA THR A 239 -3.34 -6.97 -11.28
C THR A 239 -3.84 -8.33 -10.88
N TYR A 240 -2.93 -9.32 -10.88
CA TYR A 240 -3.25 -10.73 -10.66
C TYR A 240 -2.26 -11.32 -9.67
N ALA A 241 -2.76 -12.20 -8.82
CA ALA A 241 -1.93 -12.93 -7.87
C ALA A 241 -2.43 -14.35 -7.66
N MET A 242 -1.55 -15.21 -7.17
CA MET A 242 -1.85 -16.56 -6.76
C MET A 242 -1.05 -16.93 -5.52
N ILE A 243 -1.53 -17.92 -4.77
CA ILE A 243 -0.85 -18.48 -3.61
C ILE A 243 -0.77 -20.01 -3.75
N SER A 244 0.35 -20.58 -3.33
CA SER A 244 0.53 -22.04 -3.29
C SER A 244 -0.22 -22.68 -2.13
N ALA A 245 -0.44 -23.99 -2.22
CA ALA A 245 -0.68 -24.83 -1.05
C ALA A 245 0.53 -24.75 -0.08
N PRO A 246 0.36 -25.11 1.20
CA PRO A 246 1.47 -25.23 2.14
C PRO A 246 2.58 -26.13 1.61
N MET A 247 3.83 -25.81 1.92
CA MET A 247 5.01 -26.60 1.58
C MET A 247 5.86 -26.80 2.84
N ASP A 248 6.54 -27.95 2.89
CA ASP A 248 7.39 -28.32 4.05
C ASP A 248 8.82 -27.75 3.98
N VAL A 249 9.13 -26.96 2.95
CA VAL A 249 10.47 -26.41 2.69
C VAL A 249 10.42 -24.88 2.54
N GLU A 250 11.44 -24.21 3.02
CA GLU A 250 11.65 -22.79 2.71
C GLU A 250 12.14 -22.65 1.25
N PRO A 251 11.42 -21.90 0.41
CA PRO A 251 11.73 -21.85 -1.02
C PRO A 251 13.00 -21.03 -1.34
N TRP A 252 13.44 -20.13 -0.46
CA TRP A 252 14.65 -19.31 -0.60
C TRP A 252 15.10 -18.71 0.74
N ILE A 253 16.35 -18.24 0.75
CA ILE A 253 17.05 -17.71 1.92
C ILE A 253 16.34 -16.45 2.45
N ASP A 254 16.31 -16.32 3.78
CA ASP A 254 15.75 -15.18 4.52
C ASP A 254 14.28 -14.90 4.24
N GLN A 255 13.58 -15.73 3.47
CA GLN A 255 12.20 -15.50 3.04
C GLN A 255 12.03 -14.10 2.44
N ALA A 256 13.01 -13.64 1.66
CA ALA A 256 13.06 -12.30 1.09
C ALA A 256 11.83 -11.99 0.23
N LEU A 257 11.45 -10.71 0.20
CA LEU A 257 10.52 -10.20 -0.81
C LEU A 257 11.30 -10.07 -2.12
N ILE A 258 10.88 -10.78 -3.16
CA ILE A 258 11.60 -10.81 -4.44
C ILE A 258 10.76 -10.13 -5.51
N TRP A 259 11.36 -9.25 -6.29
CA TRP A 259 10.73 -8.56 -7.40
C TRP A 259 11.74 -8.21 -8.49
N GLU A 260 11.25 -7.94 -9.69
CA GLU A 260 12.12 -7.76 -10.85
C GLU A 260 12.08 -6.35 -11.44
N THR A 261 13.05 -6.05 -12.31
CA THR A 261 13.14 -4.76 -13.01
C THR A 261 12.29 -4.66 -14.28
N ALA A 262 11.55 -5.68 -14.68
CA ALA A 262 10.63 -5.58 -15.83
C ALA A 262 9.40 -4.71 -15.52
N THR A 263 8.71 -4.27 -16.56
CA THR A 263 7.41 -3.55 -16.42
C THR A 263 6.42 -4.19 -17.41
N PRO A 264 5.28 -4.73 -16.92
CA PRO A 264 4.95 -4.94 -15.51
C PRO A 264 5.87 -5.99 -14.87
N TYR A 265 6.16 -5.82 -13.58
CA TYR A 265 7.11 -6.69 -12.86
C TYR A 265 6.43 -7.91 -12.24
N LEU A 266 7.20 -9.01 -12.17
CA LEU A 266 6.90 -10.17 -11.35
C LEU A 266 7.39 -9.89 -9.93
N TYR A 267 6.58 -10.24 -8.93
CA TYR A 267 6.97 -10.20 -7.53
C TYR A 267 6.50 -11.44 -6.79
N MET A 268 7.19 -11.77 -5.71
CA MET A 268 6.85 -12.92 -4.88
C MET A 268 7.34 -12.76 -3.44
N ARG A 269 6.67 -13.45 -2.55
CA ARG A 269 7.07 -13.60 -1.15
C ARG A 269 6.60 -14.92 -0.57
N THR A 270 7.18 -15.29 0.55
CA THR A 270 6.65 -16.37 1.38
C THR A 270 5.39 -15.91 2.14
N ALA A 271 4.65 -16.87 2.66
CA ALA A 271 3.50 -16.64 3.53
C ALA A 271 3.42 -17.76 4.58
N PRO A 272 2.68 -17.57 5.69
CA PRO A 272 2.59 -18.57 6.75
C PRO A 272 2.24 -19.97 6.24
N GLY A 273 2.85 -20.99 6.84
CA GLY A 273 2.68 -22.38 6.45
C GLY A 273 3.51 -22.78 5.22
N GLY A 274 4.64 -22.10 4.96
CA GLY A 274 5.54 -22.41 3.83
C GLY A 274 4.92 -22.11 2.46
N ARG A 275 3.89 -21.29 2.39
CA ARG A 275 3.22 -20.89 1.14
C ARG A 275 4.04 -19.86 0.39
N ILE A 276 3.82 -19.77 -0.92
CA ILE A 276 4.40 -18.73 -1.78
C ILE A 276 3.26 -17.92 -2.41
N ILE A 277 3.33 -16.61 -2.32
CA ILE A 277 2.49 -15.68 -3.09
C ILE A 277 3.31 -15.20 -4.27
N VAL A 278 2.69 -15.20 -5.46
CA VAL A 278 3.26 -14.69 -6.71
C VAL A 278 2.25 -13.75 -7.34
N GLY A 279 2.70 -12.56 -7.76
CA GLY A 279 1.84 -11.56 -8.38
C GLY A 279 2.53 -10.80 -9.51
N GLY A 280 1.72 -10.04 -10.28
CA GLY A 280 2.16 -9.27 -11.44
C GLY A 280 1.24 -9.44 -12.64
N ARG A 281 1.82 -9.33 -13.86
CA ARG A 281 1.07 -9.45 -15.13
C ARG A 281 -0.01 -8.40 -15.28
N ASP A 282 0.24 -7.19 -14.76
CA ASP A 282 -0.66 -6.06 -14.75
C ASP A 282 -1.12 -5.65 -16.13
N GLU A 283 -2.33 -5.08 -16.21
CA GLU A 283 -2.95 -4.61 -17.44
C GLU A 283 -3.53 -3.19 -17.24
N PRO A 284 -3.35 -2.28 -18.21
CA PRO A 284 -3.75 -0.89 -18.07
C PRO A 284 -5.26 -0.69 -18.31
N PHE A 285 -6.11 -1.37 -17.55
CA PHE A 285 -7.57 -1.19 -17.58
C PHE A 285 -8.20 -1.46 -16.20
N ARG A 286 -9.40 -0.90 -15.97
CA ARG A 286 -10.15 -1.04 -14.71
C ARG A 286 -11.41 -1.91 -14.79
N SER A 287 -11.73 -2.48 -15.95
CA SER A 287 -12.97 -3.24 -16.11
C SER A 287 -13.00 -4.51 -15.24
N PRO A 288 -13.85 -4.62 -14.20
CA PRO A 288 -13.92 -5.81 -13.36
C PRO A 288 -14.27 -7.06 -14.16
N LYS A 289 -15.22 -6.95 -15.11
CA LYS A 289 -15.63 -8.08 -15.96
C LYS A 289 -14.47 -8.64 -16.79
N LEU A 290 -13.66 -7.76 -17.40
CA LEU A 290 -12.51 -8.18 -18.21
C LEU A 290 -11.39 -8.74 -17.31
N ARG A 291 -11.11 -8.07 -16.19
CA ARG A 291 -10.13 -8.51 -15.19
C ARG A 291 -10.44 -9.92 -14.71
N ASP A 292 -11.68 -10.18 -14.30
CA ASP A 292 -12.10 -11.47 -13.75
C ASP A 292 -12.07 -12.56 -14.85
N ALA A 293 -12.45 -12.23 -16.08
CA ALA A 293 -12.37 -13.15 -17.22
C ALA A 293 -10.92 -13.57 -17.56
N LEU A 294 -9.93 -12.71 -17.31
CA LEU A 294 -8.52 -12.99 -17.58
C LEU A 294 -7.83 -13.76 -16.43
N LEU A 295 -8.43 -13.91 -15.27
CA LEU A 295 -7.81 -14.45 -14.07
C LEU A 295 -7.13 -15.81 -14.30
N ALA A 296 -7.81 -16.75 -14.93
CA ALA A 296 -7.24 -18.09 -15.18
C ALA A 296 -6.02 -18.04 -16.11
N LYS A 297 -6.09 -17.26 -17.20
CA LYS A 297 -4.98 -17.06 -18.14
C LYS A 297 -3.77 -16.42 -17.47
N LYS A 298 -3.99 -15.39 -16.66
CA LYS A 298 -2.94 -14.64 -15.95
C LYS A 298 -2.29 -15.48 -14.85
N ALA A 299 -3.07 -16.24 -14.08
CA ALA A 299 -2.53 -17.16 -13.08
C ALA A 299 -1.64 -18.25 -13.73
N ASN A 300 -2.03 -18.82 -14.86
CA ASN A 300 -1.19 -19.77 -15.60
C ASN A 300 0.11 -19.13 -16.11
N ALA A 301 0.07 -17.86 -16.53
CA ALA A 301 1.27 -17.12 -16.95
C ALA A 301 2.20 -16.85 -15.76
N LEU A 302 1.66 -16.43 -14.60
CA LEU A 302 2.43 -16.27 -13.35
C LEU A 302 3.08 -17.57 -12.91
N TYR A 303 2.35 -18.69 -12.98
CA TYR A 303 2.89 -20.00 -12.70
C TYR A 303 4.07 -20.35 -13.64
N GLY A 304 3.93 -20.06 -14.94
CA GLY A 304 4.99 -20.28 -15.91
C GLY A 304 6.23 -19.40 -15.67
N ASP A 305 6.04 -18.16 -15.20
CA ASP A 305 7.16 -17.27 -14.85
C ASP A 305 7.87 -17.75 -13.57
N PHE A 306 7.10 -18.13 -12.55
CA PHE A 306 7.64 -18.70 -11.32
C PHE A 306 8.44 -19.98 -11.59
N SER A 307 7.87 -20.92 -12.34
CA SER A 307 8.50 -22.22 -12.63
C SER A 307 9.81 -22.11 -13.43
N LYS A 308 10.01 -21.02 -14.21
CA LYS A 308 11.29 -20.77 -14.87
C LYS A 308 12.39 -20.36 -13.90
N LEU A 309 12.04 -19.63 -12.84
CA LEU A 309 12.98 -19.19 -11.82
C LEU A 309 13.23 -20.29 -10.77
N PHE A 310 12.21 -21.10 -10.48
CA PHE A 310 12.22 -22.13 -9.45
C PHE A 310 11.80 -23.49 -10.03
N PRO A 311 12.62 -24.08 -10.93
CA PRO A 311 12.24 -25.32 -11.66
C PRO A 311 12.03 -26.52 -10.73
N ASP A 312 12.74 -26.57 -9.61
CA ASP A 312 12.69 -27.67 -8.65
C ASP A 312 11.64 -27.49 -7.56
N THR A 313 10.90 -26.34 -7.56
CA THR A 313 9.89 -26.05 -6.54
C THR A 313 8.50 -26.51 -7.01
N SER A 314 7.92 -27.44 -6.28
CA SER A 314 6.55 -27.91 -6.54
C SER A 314 5.52 -26.89 -6.08
N PHE A 315 5.10 -25.99 -6.97
CA PHE A 315 4.08 -24.97 -6.70
C PHE A 315 2.69 -25.50 -7.12
N LYS A 316 1.90 -25.92 -6.14
CA LYS A 316 0.49 -26.26 -6.37
C LYS A 316 -0.37 -25.04 -6.03
N THR A 317 -0.97 -24.40 -7.03
CA THR A 317 -1.87 -23.25 -6.80
C THR A 317 -3.08 -23.66 -5.97
N GLU A 318 -3.29 -23.00 -4.83
CA GLU A 318 -4.48 -23.22 -3.98
C GLU A 318 -5.53 -22.13 -4.22
N PHE A 319 -5.12 -20.85 -4.21
CA PHE A 319 -5.99 -19.72 -4.53
C PHE A 319 -5.36 -18.82 -5.58
N LYS A 320 -6.23 -18.16 -6.34
CA LYS A 320 -5.87 -17.11 -7.28
C LYS A 320 -6.91 -15.99 -7.21
N TRP A 321 -6.45 -14.76 -7.32
CA TRP A 321 -7.33 -13.59 -7.28
C TRP A 321 -6.79 -12.47 -8.17
N CYS A 322 -7.58 -11.43 -8.31
CA CYS A 322 -7.20 -10.23 -9.04
C CYS A 322 -7.60 -9.00 -8.23
N GLY A 323 -6.92 -7.91 -8.47
CA GLY A 323 -7.15 -6.63 -7.83
C GLY A 323 -7.11 -5.49 -8.82
N THR A 324 -7.38 -4.30 -8.32
CA THR A 324 -7.17 -3.04 -9.04
C THR A 324 -6.32 -2.14 -8.19
N PHE A 325 -5.34 -1.47 -8.79
CA PHE A 325 -4.55 -0.43 -8.13
C PHE A 325 -4.43 0.81 -9.01
N GLY A 326 -4.08 1.93 -8.41
CA GLY A 326 -3.97 3.19 -9.10
C GLY A 326 -2.53 3.68 -9.13
N SER A 327 -2.03 4.06 -10.30
CA SER A 327 -0.72 4.68 -10.51
C SER A 327 -0.85 6.16 -10.88
N THR A 328 0.15 6.93 -10.55
CA THR A 328 0.26 8.36 -10.87
C THR A 328 1.37 8.59 -11.89
N LYS A 329 1.48 9.80 -12.43
CA LYS A 329 2.47 10.13 -13.46
C LYS A 329 3.91 9.94 -13.02
N ASP A 330 4.19 10.17 -11.75
CA ASP A 330 5.53 10.13 -11.15
C ASP A 330 5.73 8.94 -10.19
N GLY A 331 4.68 8.17 -9.92
CA GLY A 331 4.70 7.05 -8.96
C GLY A 331 4.55 7.48 -7.50
N LEU A 332 4.42 8.79 -7.21
CA LEU A 332 4.15 9.30 -5.87
C LEU A 332 2.63 9.41 -5.63
N PRO A 333 2.13 9.13 -4.42
CA PRO A 333 0.71 9.27 -4.11
C PRO A 333 0.27 10.72 -4.07
N TYR A 334 -1.02 10.97 -4.12
CA TYR A 334 -1.62 12.24 -3.75
C TYR A 334 -2.08 12.19 -2.29
N ILE A 335 -1.45 13.00 -1.44
CA ILE A 335 -1.78 13.14 -0.02
C ILE A 335 -1.97 14.65 0.24
N ASP A 336 -3.20 15.13 0.11
CA ASP A 336 -3.48 16.54 0.25
C ASP A 336 -4.98 16.78 0.45
N ARG A 337 -5.34 18.05 0.65
CA ARG A 337 -6.71 18.51 0.51
C ARG A 337 -7.14 18.48 -0.93
N GLY A 338 -8.37 18.08 -1.18
CA GLY A 338 -8.90 18.08 -2.54
C GLY A 338 -8.90 19.49 -3.14
N PRO A 339 -8.77 19.63 -4.48
CA PRO A 339 -8.62 20.93 -5.16
C PRO A 339 -9.73 21.94 -4.89
N LYS A 340 -10.91 21.47 -4.50
CA LYS A 340 -12.11 22.32 -4.25
C LYS A 340 -12.56 22.31 -2.78
N THR A 341 -11.74 21.79 -1.86
CA THR A 341 -12.09 21.66 -0.44
C THR A 341 -10.98 22.14 0.47
N ARG A 342 -11.37 22.65 1.63
CA ARG A 342 -10.44 23.04 2.70
C ARG A 342 -10.44 22.06 3.87
N ARG A 343 -11.40 21.15 3.89
CA ARG A 343 -11.69 20.28 5.03
C ARG A 343 -11.57 18.80 4.73
N CYS A 344 -11.54 18.41 3.43
CA CYS A 344 -11.45 17.03 3.03
C CYS A 344 -10.04 16.71 2.52
N PHE A 345 -9.42 15.72 3.14
CA PHE A 345 -8.13 15.16 2.74
C PHE A 345 -8.32 13.90 1.91
N TYR A 346 -7.37 13.63 1.05
CA TYR A 346 -7.31 12.47 0.17
C TYR A 346 -5.98 11.75 0.37
N ALA A 347 -6.01 10.44 0.22
CA ALA A 347 -4.85 9.58 0.16
C ALA A 347 -5.05 8.60 -1.02
N LEU A 348 -4.49 8.92 -2.19
CA LEU A 348 -4.82 8.30 -3.49
C LEU A 348 -3.58 7.96 -4.31
N GLY A 349 -3.74 7.07 -5.30
CA GLY A 349 -2.70 6.78 -6.28
C GLY A 349 -1.47 6.11 -5.67
N MET A 350 -1.70 5.17 -4.80
CA MET A 350 -0.69 4.55 -3.96
C MET A 350 0.28 3.60 -4.69
N GLY A 351 0.08 3.33 -5.99
CA GLY A 351 0.89 2.38 -6.76
C GLY A 351 0.93 0.99 -6.14
N GLY A 352 2.05 0.31 -6.29
CA GLY A 352 2.34 -0.96 -5.62
C GLY A 352 2.65 -0.82 -4.13
N ASN A 353 2.98 0.39 -3.65
CA ASN A 353 3.37 0.68 -2.28
C ASN A 353 2.19 1.09 -1.37
N GLY A 354 0.99 0.56 -1.61
CA GLY A 354 -0.26 1.03 -1.01
C GLY A 354 -0.25 1.15 0.51
N ILE A 355 0.28 0.17 1.23
CA ILE A 355 0.31 0.18 2.71
C ILE A 355 1.37 1.16 3.22
N THR A 356 2.56 1.19 2.62
CA THR A 356 3.64 2.12 2.97
C THR A 356 3.19 3.57 2.82
N PHE A 357 2.62 3.91 1.67
CA PHE A 357 2.10 5.27 1.45
C PHE A 357 0.86 5.60 2.28
N SER A 358 0.06 4.61 2.64
CA SER A 358 -1.07 4.83 3.58
C SER A 358 -0.59 5.19 4.98
N ALA A 359 0.51 4.57 5.46
CA ALA A 359 1.12 4.93 6.74
C ALA A 359 1.69 6.36 6.70
N LEU A 360 2.39 6.70 5.63
CA LEU A 360 2.89 8.06 5.40
C LEU A 360 1.73 9.07 5.37
N ALA A 361 0.67 8.78 4.64
CA ALA A 361 -0.50 9.65 4.54
C ALA A 361 -1.16 9.88 5.91
N ALA A 362 -1.28 8.82 6.72
CA ALA A 362 -1.84 8.92 8.06
C ALA A 362 -1.07 9.91 8.93
N ASP A 363 0.26 9.84 8.93
CA ASP A 363 1.11 10.71 9.73
C ASP A 363 1.10 12.16 9.24
N LEU A 364 1.24 12.37 7.93
CA LEU A 364 1.25 13.73 7.35
C LEU A 364 -0.09 14.44 7.54
N ILE A 365 -1.21 13.74 7.34
CA ILE A 365 -2.57 14.29 7.53
C ILE A 365 -2.81 14.58 9.02
N ARG A 366 -2.44 13.65 9.94
CA ARG A 366 -2.52 13.88 11.38
C ARG A 366 -1.82 15.17 11.80
N ASP A 367 -0.56 15.33 11.39
CA ASP A 367 0.24 16.47 11.78
C ASP A 367 -0.33 17.77 11.20
N ARG A 368 -0.86 17.73 9.99
CA ARG A 368 -1.56 18.86 9.39
C ARG A 368 -2.86 19.24 10.14
N ILE A 369 -3.62 18.26 10.59
CA ILE A 369 -4.83 18.48 11.40
C ILE A 369 -4.49 19.09 12.77
N LEU A 370 -3.37 18.68 13.37
CA LEU A 370 -2.86 19.21 14.62
C LEU A 370 -2.24 20.61 14.49
N GLY A 371 -2.20 21.18 13.27
CA GLY A 371 -1.64 22.50 13.01
C GLY A 371 -0.11 22.56 12.99
N ARG A 372 0.55 21.39 12.89
CA ARG A 372 2.01 21.32 12.76
C ARG A 372 2.45 21.74 11.36
N ALA A 373 3.67 22.24 11.23
CA ALA A 373 4.30 22.44 9.93
C ALA A 373 4.63 21.07 9.31
N VAL A 374 4.18 20.85 8.09
CA VAL A 374 4.37 19.57 7.34
C VAL A 374 4.87 19.92 5.93
N PRO A 375 6.14 20.33 5.78
CA PRO A 375 6.69 20.70 4.47
C PRO A 375 6.70 19.53 3.49
N ASP A 376 6.85 18.31 3.98
CA ASP A 376 6.84 17.08 3.17
C ASP A 376 5.52 16.88 2.41
N LEU A 377 4.41 17.51 2.83
CA LEU A 377 3.14 17.44 2.08
C LEU A 377 3.23 18.06 0.68
N ASP A 378 4.13 19.02 0.47
CA ASP A 378 4.31 19.66 -0.84
C ASP A 378 4.73 18.66 -1.93
N LEU A 379 5.38 17.55 -1.56
CA LEU A 379 5.74 16.46 -2.46
C LEU A 379 4.53 15.71 -3.02
N PHE A 380 3.40 15.74 -2.32
CA PHE A 380 2.24 14.89 -2.58
C PHE A 380 0.99 15.67 -2.97
N ARG A 381 1.14 16.95 -3.31
CA ARG A 381 0.03 17.84 -3.70
C ARG A 381 -0.61 17.42 -5.02
N PHE A 382 -1.88 17.81 -5.19
CA PHE A 382 -2.61 17.58 -6.45
C PHE A 382 -2.11 18.43 -7.62
N ASP A 383 -1.45 19.54 -7.35
CA ASP A 383 -0.95 20.51 -8.33
C ASP A 383 0.58 20.44 -8.57
N ARG A 384 1.23 19.35 -8.15
CA ARG A 384 2.64 19.08 -8.43
C ARG A 384 2.90 18.66 -9.88
#